data_36fd34e27dc198b93c0c05b47b85e87d
#
_entry.id   36fd34e27dc198b93c0c05b47b85e87d
#
_cell.length_a   1.000
_cell.length_b   1.000
_cell.length_c   1.000
_cell.angle_alpha   90.00
_cell.angle_beta   90.00
_cell.angle_gamma   90.00
#
_symmetry.space_group_name_H-M   'P 1'
#
loop_
_entity.id
_entity.type
_entity.pdbx_description
1 polymer ?
#
loop_
_entity_poly.entity_id
_entity_poly.type
_entity_poly.pdbx_seq_one_letter_code
_entity_poly.pdbx_strand_id
1 'polypeptide(L)'
;YDAWRLQFPPYRASHYHDHPEISYSMAWNWCINLARHCELYIITEGEFRDKIEAVLPTLPQGKHMHFYYNPVSEEVRKMCWNQGDWRFYKHYKKWQWKTYEMAQEIIVKQHIDIVHQLNMIGFREPGYLWKLDKPFVWGPVDAKEKFPTAYLRDAEIKANLFIRLKNHITGLQLRYSQRVKKAVKKASVVTSASSESQKSFKKYFHIDAPLLNETGCYPKTTIINSTKEKGDLNLLWVGKLDFRKQLPLAIKAIARQANPHIKLHIVGGNNNSYQKLAMELNISHQCIWHGVISHNEVQELMQKADIFFFTSIAEGTPHVVLEAINNNLLVICFDICGHGDSINEQVGIKIPLSTPQQSINDFAEKITYLFNHRDVLKQMSENCRVRQEELSWDNKAKQMVSLYEKVLSQE
;
A
#
# COMPACT_ATOMS: atom_id res chain seq x y z
N TYR A 1 -14.21 10.84 9.31
CA TYR A 1 -14.23 9.50 9.95
C TYR A 1 -13.81 8.39 8.99
N ASP A 2 -13.93 8.58 7.67
CA ASP A 2 -13.55 7.58 6.65
C ASP A 2 -12.04 7.49 6.36
N ALA A 3 -11.21 8.29 7.01
CA ALA A 3 -9.75 8.29 6.81
C ALA A 3 -9.04 7.03 7.36
N TRP A 4 -9.76 6.10 7.99
CA TRP A 4 -9.24 4.86 8.56
C TRP A 4 -9.78 3.59 7.91
N ARG A 5 -10.59 3.73 6.87
CA ARG A 5 -10.91 2.62 6.01
C ARG A 5 -9.72 2.32 5.10
N LEU A 6 -8.66 1.72 5.64
CA LEU A 6 -7.95 0.67 4.94
C LEU A 6 -8.84 -0.59 5.01
N GLN A 7 -10.11 -0.40 4.70
CA GLN A 7 -10.97 -1.46 4.27
C GLN A 7 -10.77 -1.57 2.78
N PHE A 8 -10.29 -2.73 2.39
CA PHE A 8 -10.37 -3.17 1.03
C PHE A 8 -11.80 -2.99 0.54
N PRO A 9 -12.04 -2.16 -0.49
CA PRO A 9 -13.29 -2.29 -1.22
C PRO A 9 -13.30 -3.71 -1.78
N PRO A 10 -14.46 -4.30 -2.03
CA PRO A 10 -14.54 -5.55 -2.76
C PRO A 10 -14.08 -5.30 -4.20
N TYR A 11 -12.78 -5.31 -4.43
CA TYR A 11 -12.23 -5.38 -5.77
C TYR A 11 -12.42 -6.81 -6.23
N ARG A 12 -13.39 -7.02 -7.12
CA ARG A 12 -13.49 -8.25 -7.89
C ARG A 12 -12.34 -8.25 -8.89
N ALA A 13 -11.32 -9.02 -8.67
CA ALA A 13 -10.34 -9.33 -9.69
C ALA A 13 -10.66 -10.66 -10.35
N SER A 14 -10.69 -10.64 -11.63
CA SER A 14 -10.64 -11.83 -12.46
C SER A 14 -9.18 -12.24 -12.67
N HIS A 15 -8.90 -13.49 -12.46
CA HIS A 15 -7.75 -14.31 -12.88
C HIS A 15 -6.70 -14.71 -11.83
N TYR A 16 -7.11 -14.99 -10.59
CA TYR A 16 -6.47 -16.07 -9.83
C TYR A 16 -7.55 -16.77 -9.00
N HIS A 17 -8.01 -17.93 -9.49
CA HIS A 17 -8.87 -18.91 -8.84
C HIS A 17 -10.09 -18.42 -8.03
N ASP A 18 -11.11 -19.23 -7.98
CA ASP A 18 -12.49 -19.11 -7.55
C ASP A 18 -12.81 -18.43 -6.17
N HIS A 19 -11.85 -17.77 -5.52
CA HIS A 19 -12.04 -17.08 -4.23
C HIS A 19 -11.36 -15.70 -4.20
N PRO A 20 -11.87 -14.71 -4.93
CA PRO A 20 -11.23 -13.41 -5.12
C PRO A 20 -11.05 -12.59 -3.82
N GLU A 21 -11.89 -12.76 -2.82
CA GLU A 21 -11.86 -11.93 -1.60
C GLU A 21 -10.65 -12.21 -0.69
N ILE A 22 -10.10 -13.43 -0.70
CA ILE A 22 -8.91 -13.80 0.09
C ILE A 22 -7.63 -13.40 -0.63
N SER A 23 -7.58 -13.55 -1.96
CA SER A 23 -6.39 -13.34 -2.77
C SER A 23 -5.85 -11.90 -2.72
N TYR A 24 -6.68 -10.91 -2.34
CA TYR A 24 -6.26 -9.51 -2.16
C TYR A 24 -5.85 -9.14 -0.74
N SER A 25 -6.01 -10.04 0.23
CA SER A 25 -5.54 -9.78 1.57
C SER A 25 -4.01 -9.79 1.59
N MET A 26 -3.42 -8.68 2.04
CA MET A 26 -1.98 -8.56 2.23
C MET A 26 -1.44 -9.68 3.14
N ALA A 27 -2.11 -9.94 4.27
CA ALA A 27 -1.69 -10.98 5.20
C ALA A 27 -1.72 -12.39 4.57
N TRP A 28 -2.74 -12.67 3.74
CA TRP A 28 -2.83 -13.92 3.00
C TRP A 28 -1.65 -14.09 2.03
N ASN A 29 -1.33 -13.04 1.27
CA ASN A 29 -0.20 -13.08 0.33
C ASN A 29 1.15 -13.26 1.04
N TRP A 30 1.34 -12.65 2.21
CA TRP A 30 2.51 -12.93 3.05
C TRP A 30 2.55 -14.40 3.46
N CYS A 31 1.45 -14.95 4.00
CA CYS A 31 1.40 -16.34 4.46
C CYS A 31 1.69 -17.33 3.34
N ILE A 32 1.01 -17.23 2.18
CA ILE A 32 1.20 -18.19 1.08
C ILE A 32 2.59 -18.14 0.46
N ASN A 33 3.28 -17.00 0.50
CA ASN A 33 4.62 -16.90 -0.04
C ASN A 33 5.69 -17.28 1.00
N LEU A 34 5.51 -16.97 2.27
CA LEU A 34 6.37 -17.43 3.35
C LEU A 34 6.29 -18.95 3.54
N ALA A 35 5.11 -19.55 3.39
CA ALA A 35 4.90 -20.99 3.50
C ALA A 35 5.66 -21.83 2.46
N ARG A 36 6.25 -21.20 1.45
CA ARG A 36 7.19 -21.85 0.52
C ARG A 36 8.57 -22.11 1.14
N HIS A 37 8.85 -21.45 2.26
CA HIS A 37 10.17 -21.42 2.91
C HIS A 37 10.13 -21.81 4.38
N CYS A 38 8.97 -21.69 5.03
CA CYS A 38 8.80 -21.88 6.48
C CYS A 38 7.55 -22.66 6.79
N GLU A 39 7.55 -23.38 7.90
CA GLU A 39 6.35 -23.92 8.53
C GLU A 39 5.66 -22.79 9.29
N LEU A 40 4.38 -22.54 9.03
CA LEU A 40 3.65 -21.39 9.58
C LEU A 40 2.52 -21.81 10.51
N TYR A 41 2.52 -21.27 11.72
CA TYR A 41 1.45 -21.38 12.71
C TYR A 41 0.75 -20.02 12.84
N ILE A 42 -0.39 -19.86 12.18
CA ILE A 42 -1.02 -18.58 11.89
C ILE A 42 -2.22 -18.36 12.79
N ILE A 43 -2.19 -17.33 13.64
CA ILE A 43 -3.36 -16.92 14.43
C ILE A 43 -4.09 -15.81 13.69
N THR A 44 -5.35 -16.03 13.36
CA THR A 44 -6.21 -15.08 12.64
C THR A 44 -7.58 -14.94 13.30
N GLU A 45 -8.36 -13.93 12.90
CA GLU A 45 -9.65 -13.63 13.51
C GLU A 45 -10.73 -14.65 13.20
N GLY A 46 -10.78 -15.18 11.99
CA GLY A 46 -11.70 -16.24 11.61
C GLY A 46 -12.89 -15.81 10.74
N GLU A 47 -13.03 -14.55 10.37
CA GLU A 47 -14.06 -14.08 9.42
C GLU A 47 -14.03 -14.85 8.10
N PHE A 48 -12.84 -15.21 7.63
CA PHE A 48 -12.63 -15.91 6.37
C PHE A 48 -12.32 -17.40 6.55
N ARG A 49 -12.65 -17.99 7.71
CA ARG A 49 -12.31 -19.39 8.02
C ARG A 49 -12.73 -20.36 6.92
N ASP A 50 -14.00 -20.34 6.54
CA ASP A 50 -14.54 -21.32 5.57
C ASP A 50 -13.85 -21.19 4.21
N LYS A 51 -13.52 -19.95 3.80
CA LYS A 51 -12.80 -19.69 2.55
C LYS A 51 -11.34 -20.15 2.63
N ILE A 52 -10.67 -19.93 3.76
CA ILE A 52 -9.30 -20.38 4.00
C ILE A 52 -9.24 -21.90 3.96
N GLU A 53 -10.11 -22.59 4.71
CA GLU A 53 -10.17 -24.05 4.77
C GLU A 53 -10.50 -24.68 3.41
N ALA A 54 -11.31 -24.02 2.59
CA ALA A 54 -11.64 -24.49 1.24
C ALA A 54 -10.45 -24.36 0.26
N VAL A 55 -9.67 -23.28 0.37
CA VAL A 55 -8.55 -22.99 -0.55
C VAL A 55 -7.27 -23.71 -0.15
N LEU A 56 -7.03 -23.87 1.15
CA LEU A 56 -5.78 -24.40 1.71
C LEU A 56 -5.35 -25.74 1.07
N PRO A 57 -6.24 -26.75 0.89
CA PRO A 57 -5.86 -28.02 0.26
C PRO A 57 -5.48 -27.90 -1.23
N THR A 58 -5.88 -26.83 -1.91
CA THR A 58 -5.59 -26.60 -3.32
C THR A 58 -4.20 -25.99 -3.56
N LEU A 59 -3.55 -25.49 -2.50
CA LEU A 59 -2.26 -24.84 -2.58
C LEU A 59 -1.12 -25.82 -2.35
N PRO A 60 -0.07 -25.85 -3.21
CA PRO A 60 1.09 -26.74 -3.00
C PRO A 60 1.76 -26.58 -1.63
N GLN A 61 1.80 -25.36 -1.11
CA GLN A 61 2.37 -25.00 0.20
C GLN A 61 1.33 -25.04 1.33
N GLY A 62 0.07 -25.39 1.06
CA GLY A 62 -1.02 -25.39 2.05
C GLY A 62 -0.73 -26.29 3.26
N LYS A 63 -0.02 -27.41 3.05
CA LYS A 63 0.41 -28.33 4.12
C LYS A 63 1.35 -27.69 5.15
N HIS A 64 2.02 -26.57 4.81
CA HIS A 64 2.92 -25.81 5.68
C HIS A 64 2.22 -24.65 6.39
N MET A 65 0.90 -24.57 6.34
CA MET A 65 0.10 -23.47 6.91
C MET A 65 -0.92 -24.02 7.91
N HIS A 66 -0.68 -23.80 9.20
CA HIS A 66 -1.54 -24.26 10.29
C HIS A 66 -2.30 -23.08 10.88
N PHE A 67 -3.62 -23.04 10.67
CA PHE A 67 -4.47 -21.94 11.11
C PHE A 67 -5.08 -22.15 12.47
N TYR A 68 -4.99 -21.15 13.33
CA TYR A 68 -5.64 -21.04 14.62
C TYR A 68 -6.56 -19.82 14.62
N TYR A 69 -7.81 -20.01 14.95
CA TYR A 69 -8.83 -18.98 14.87
C TYR A 69 -9.13 -18.40 16.24
N ASN A 70 -9.04 -17.06 16.36
CA ASN A 70 -9.41 -16.28 17.52
C ASN A 70 -10.59 -15.36 17.16
N PRO A 71 -11.84 -15.90 17.07
CA PRO A 71 -12.97 -15.11 16.60
C PRO A 71 -13.38 -14.02 17.60
N VAL A 72 -13.78 -12.86 17.08
CA VAL A 72 -14.52 -11.88 17.84
C VAL A 72 -16.01 -12.23 17.86
N SER A 73 -16.74 -11.76 18.87
CA SER A 73 -18.20 -11.94 18.88
C SER A 73 -18.84 -11.20 17.72
N GLU A 74 -19.97 -11.70 17.25
CA GLU A 74 -20.70 -11.09 16.14
C GLU A 74 -21.17 -9.67 16.47
N GLU A 75 -21.49 -9.40 17.74
CA GLU A 75 -21.79 -8.07 18.24
C GLU A 75 -20.62 -7.10 18.03
N VAL A 76 -19.40 -7.48 18.44
CA VAL A 76 -18.19 -6.67 18.25
C VAL A 76 -17.88 -6.49 16.76
N ARG A 77 -18.09 -7.52 15.95
CA ARG A 77 -17.90 -7.46 14.51
C ARG A 77 -18.82 -6.42 13.87
N LYS A 78 -20.10 -6.48 14.15
CA LYS A 78 -21.11 -5.53 13.64
C LYS A 78 -20.90 -4.10 14.16
N MET A 79 -20.47 -3.96 15.42
CA MET A 79 -20.32 -2.66 16.06
C MET A 79 -19.09 -1.89 15.57
N CYS A 80 -17.92 -2.53 15.48
CA CYS A 80 -16.67 -1.81 15.27
C CYS A 80 -15.61 -2.54 14.45
N TRP A 81 -15.69 -3.87 14.34
CA TRP A 81 -14.67 -4.64 13.63
C TRP A 81 -14.80 -4.37 12.13
N ASN A 82 -13.73 -3.92 11.49
CA ASN A 82 -13.73 -3.50 10.09
C ASN A 82 -14.64 -2.31 9.74
N GLN A 83 -15.21 -1.59 10.74
CA GLN A 83 -16.12 -0.47 10.50
C GLN A 83 -15.43 0.92 10.59
N GLY A 84 -14.14 0.98 10.96
CA GLY A 84 -13.44 2.24 11.17
C GLY A 84 -13.86 3.01 12.43
N ASP A 85 -14.58 2.37 13.33
CA ASP A 85 -15.04 2.93 14.60
C ASP A 85 -13.89 3.02 15.62
N TRP A 86 -13.83 4.09 16.41
CA TRP A 86 -12.80 4.29 17.43
C TRP A 86 -12.80 3.22 18.54
N ARG A 87 -13.94 2.56 18.78
CA ARG A 87 -14.10 1.47 19.75
C ARG A 87 -13.29 0.23 19.34
N PHE A 88 -12.99 0.09 18.07
CA PHE A 88 -12.15 -0.97 17.52
C PHE A 88 -10.87 -1.18 18.35
N TYR A 89 -10.14 -0.12 18.68
CA TYR A 89 -8.86 -0.24 19.39
C TYR A 89 -8.97 -0.90 20.76
N LYS A 90 -10.08 -0.69 21.47
CA LYS A 90 -10.33 -1.34 22.76
C LYS A 90 -10.52 -2.85 22.58
N HIS A 91 -11.34 -3.24 21.61
CA HIS A 91 -11.62 -4.66 21.33
C HIS A 91 -10.42 -5.34 20.69
N TYR A 92 -9.68 -4.64 19.83
CA TYR A 92 -8.46 -5.14 19.21
C TYR A 92 -7.36 -5.43 20.24
N LYS A 93 -7.20 -4.60 21.26
CA LYS A 93 -6.27 -4.88 22.38
C LYS A 93 -6.64 -6.15 23.14
N LYS A 94 -7.92 -6.37 23.41
CA LYS A 94 -8.40 -7.62 24.04
C LYS A 94 -8.15 -8.83 23.15
N TRP A 95 -8.42 -8.68 21.87
CA TRP A 95 -8.16 -9.72 20.87
C TRP A 95 -6.67 -10.06 20.80
N GLN A 96 -5.80 -9.07 20.78
CA GLN A 96 -4.35 -9.24 20.79
C GLN A 96 -3.85 -9.92 22.08
N TRP A 97 -4.49 -9.65 23.23
CA TRP A 97 -4.15 -10.34 24.46
C TRP A 97 -4.49 -11.83 24.38
N LYS A 98 -5.69 -12.16 23.90
CA LYS A 98 -6.08 -13.57 23.69
C LYS A 98 -5.18 -14.25 22.64
N THR A 99 -4.77 -13.52 21.59
CA THR A 99 -3.77 -14.02 20.62
C THR A 99 -2.44 -14.37 21.31
N TYR A 100 -2.00 -13.57 22.26
CA TYR A 100 -0.80 -13.85 23.06
C TYR A 100 -0.97 -15.13 23.90
N GLU A 101 -2.10 -15.31 24.57
CA GLU A 101 -2.39 -16.53 25.35
C GLU A 101 -2.41 -17.78 24.44
N MET A 102 -3.07 -17.71 23.29
CA MET A 102 -3.05 -18.78 22.28
C MET A 102 -1.63 -19.09 21.79
N ALA A 103 -0.83 -18.04 21.56
CA ALA A 103 0.54 -18.23 21.09
C ALA A 103 1.42 -18.93 22.15
N GLN A 104 1.21 -18.67 23.46
CA GLN A 104 1.89 -19.40 24.53
C GLN A 104 1.57 -20.89 24.46
N GLU A 105 0.30 -21.27 24.24
CA GLU A 105 -0.08 -22.68 24.12
C GLU A 105 0.52 -23.34 22.86
N ILE A 106 0.57 -22.61 21.75
CA ILE A 106 1.13 -23.12 20.49
C ILE A 106 2.64 -23.36 20.66
N ILE A 107 3.37 -22.44 21.27
CA ILE A 107 4.82 -22.55 21.51
C ILE A 107 5.16 -23.79 22.35
N VAL A 108 4.30 -24.14 23.33
CA VAL A 108 4.50 -25.34 24.15
C VAL A 108 4.26 -26.62 23.36
N LYS A 109 3.32 -26.62 22.42
CA LYS A 109 2.89 -27.80 21.64
C LYS A 109 3.71 -28.03 20.38
N GLN A 110 4.27 -26.96 19.83
CA GLN A 110 4.96 -26.94 18.54
C GLN A 110 6.37 -26.35 18.71
N HIS A 111 7.30 -26.81 17.89
CA HIS A 111 8.64 -26.21 17.80
C HIS A 111 8.55 -24.88 17.05
N ILE A 112 8.49 -23.78 17.77
CA ILE A 112 8.44 -22.43 17.23
C ILE A 112 9.81 -21.77 17.44
N ASP A 113 10.48 -21.41 16.35
CA ASP A 113 11.79 -20.76 16.40
C ASP A 113 11.65 -19.25 16.52
N ILE A 114 10.66 -18.66 15.83
CA ILE A 114 10.49 -17.20 15.73
C ILE A 114 9.01 -16.82 15.80
N VAL A 115 8.73 -15.68 16.38
CA VAL A 115 7.38 -15.11 16.44
C VAL A 115 7.32 -13.83 15.63
N HIS A 116 6.35 -13.72 14.73
CA HIS A 116 6.19 -12.58 13.84
C HIS A 116 4.85 -11.88 14.02
N GLN A 117 4.87 -10.59 14.38
CA GLN A 117 3.70 -9.72 14.38
C GLN A 117 3.58 -9.01 13.03
N LEU A 118 2.83 -9.61 12.10
CA LEU A 118 2.62 -9.08 10.74
C LEU A 118 1.58 -7.96 10.69
N ASN A 119 0.48 -8.10 11.40
CA ASN A 119 -0.64 -7.15 11.46
C ASN A 119 -0.85 -6.65 12.90
N MET A 120 -1.25 -5.46 13.11
CA MET A 120 -1.65 -4.35 12.26
C MET A 120 -0.41 -3.59 11.77
N ILE A 121 -0.41 -3.09 10.53
CA ILE A 121 0.72 -2.31 9.96
C ILE A 121 0.99 -1.03 10.77
N GLY A 122 -0.03 -0.39 11.32
CA GLY A 122 0.15 0.84 12.09
C GLY A 122 0.90 0.61 13.41
N PHE A 123 1.95 1.41 13.67
CA PHE A 123 2.84 1.30 14.85
C PHE A 123 2.14 1.35 16.20
N ARG A 124 0.91 1.91 16.28
CA ARG A 124 0.19 2.13 17.54
C ARG A 124 -0.22 0.85 18.26
N GLU A 125 -0.34 -0.25 17.52
CA GLU A 125 -0.82 -1.52 18.02
C GLU A 125 0.20 -2.66 17.80
N PRO A 126 1.30 -2.67 18.56
CA PRO A 126 2.35 -3.69 18.45
C PRO A 126 1.94 -5.06 18.98
N GLY A 127 0.67 -5.28 19.33
CA GLY A 127 0.22 -6.52 19.94
C GLY A 127 0.85 -6.79 21.30
N TYR A 128 0.96 -8.07 21.64
CA TYR A 128 1.60 -8.55 22.86
C TYR A 128 2.56 -9.73 22.63
N LEU A 129 2.76 -10.17 21.40
CA LEU A 129 3.65 -11.30 21.07
C LEU A 129 5.11 -11.03 21.45
N TRP A 130 5.51 -9.76 21.53
CA TRP A 130 6.84 -9.34 22.03
C TRP A 130 7.12 -9.70 23.51
N LYS A 131 6.12 -10.22 24.24
CA LYS A 131 6.26 -10.71 25.63
C LYS A 131 6.64 -12.18 25.71
N LEU A 132 6.54 -12.91 24.60
CA LEU A 132 6.94 -14.31 24.52
C LEU A 132 8.47 -14.44 24.64
N ASP A 133 8.91 -15.56 25.16
CA ASP A 133 10.34 -15.89 25.25
C ASP A 133 10.80 -16.58 23.98
N LYS A 134 10.74 -15.82 22.88
CA LYS A 134 11.16 -16.22 21.52
C LYS A 134 11.64 -15.00 20.76
N PRO A 135 12.54 -15.14 19.80
CA PRO A 135 12.90 -14.08 18.86
C PRO A 135 11.63 -13.47 18.27
N PHE A 136 11.53 -12.15 18.31
CA PHE A 136 10.33 -11.43 17.90
C PHE A 136 10.63 -10.52 16.71
N VAL A 137 9.93 -10.76 15.61
CA VAL A 137 9.93 -9.91 14.40
C VAL A 137 8.64 -9.08 14.37
N TRP A 138 8.77 -7.80 14.13
CA TRP A 138 7.63 -6.91 14.01
C TRP A 138 7.64 -6.15 12.68
N GLY A 139 6.64 -6.36 11.84
CA GLY A 139 6.50 -5.63 10.59
C GLY A 139 5.95 -6.41 9.40
N PRO A 140 5.84 -5.74 8.26
CA PRO A 140 6.21 -4.32 7.98
C PRO A 140 5.35 -3.32 8.76
N VAL A 141 5.98 -2.31 9.37
CA VAL A 141 5.29 -1.33 10.21
C VAL A 141 5.25 0.05 9.56
N ASP A 142 4.05 0.63 9.47
CA ASP A 142 3.90 2.05 9.10
C ASP A 142 3.97 2.94 10.34
N ALA A 143 5.02 3.74 10.41
CA ALA A 143 5.28 4.73 11.45
C ALA A 143 5.39 6.14 10.88
N LYS A 144 4.65 6.45 9.81
CA LYS A 144 4.62 7.78 9.18
C LYS A 144 4.23 8.86 10.19
N GLU A 145 5.10 9.85 10.36
CA GLU A 145 4.93 10.91 11.35
C GLU A 145 3.85 11.92 10.97
N LYS A 146 3.89 12.39 9.72
CA LYS A 146 3.09 13.55 9.30
C LYS A 146 2.39 13.35 7.97
N PHE A 147 1.17 13.83 7.90
CA PHE A 147 0.48 14.09 6.65
C PHE A 147 0.89 15.48 6.12
N PRO A 148 1.13 15.67 4.82
CA PRO A 148 1.56 16.95 4.24
C PRO A 148 0.43 17.98 4.25
N THR A 149 0.47 18.90 5.22
CA THR A 149 -0.61 19.88 5.45
C THR A 149 -0.71 20.97 4.39
N ALA A 150 0.34 21.20 3.58
CA ALA A 150 0.30 22.16 2.47
C ALA A 150 -0.77 21.82 1.42
N TYR A 151 -1.11 20.55 1.29
CA TYR A 151 -2.07 20.01 0.32
C TYR A 151 -3.51 19.91 0.86
N LEU A 152 -3.79 20.46 2.03
CA LEU A 152 -5.12 20.46 2.64
C LEU A 152 -6.00 21.63 2.21
N ARG A 153 -5.57 22.45 1.22
CA ARG A 153 -6.33 23.64 0.80
C ARG A 153 -7.73 23.28 0.28
N ASP A 154 -7.82 22.17 -0.45
CA ASP A 154 -9.08 21.68 -1.03
C ASP A 154 -9.84 20.70 -0.08
N ALA A 155 -9.32 20.49 1.13
CA ALA A 155 -10.00 19.70 2.15
C ALA A 155 -10.98 20.56 2.95
N GLU A 156 -12.09 19.94 3.38
CA GLU A 156 -13.02 20.59 4.30
C GLU A 156 -12.32 21.09 5.57
N ILE A 157 -12.78 22.23 6.13
CA ILE A 157 -12.20 22.85 7.32
C ILE A 157 -12.05 21.86 8.48
N LYS A 158 -13.09 21.04 8.70
CA LYS A 158 -13.08 20.00 9.76
C LYS A 158 -11.99 18.95 9.50
N ALA A 159 -11.83 18.50 8.26
CA ALA A 159 -10.80 17.53 7.88
C ALA A 159 -9.40 18.14 8.04
N ASN A 160 -9.20 19.39 7.67
CA ASN A 160 -7.93 20.10 7.82
C ASN A 160 -7.52 20.20 9.32
N LEU A 161 -8.44 20.67 10.19
CA LEU A 161 -8.17 20.76 11.62
C LEU A 161 -7.88 19.38 12.24
N PHE A 162 -8.67 18.37 11.87
CA PHE A 162 -8.49 17.00 12.33
C PHE A 162 -7.10 16.45 11.94
N ILE A 163 -6.65 16.66 10.71
CA ILE A 163 -5.35 16.15 10.24
C ILE A 163 -4.19 16.86 10.97
N ARG A 164 -4.29 18.17 11.21
CA ARG A 164 -3.27 18.89 11.98
C ARG A 164 -3.17 18.36 13.40
N LEU A 165 -4.30 18.16 14.07
CA LEU A 165 -4.35 17.57 15.40
C LEU A 165 -3.80 16.14 15.39
N LYS A 166 -4.18 15.34 14.41
CA LYS A 166 -3.68 13.98 14.22
C LYS A 166 -2.16 13.94 14.05
N ASN A 167 -1.59 14.83 13.23
CA ASN A 167 -0.14 14.93 13.07
C ASN A 167 0.56 15.18 14.42
N HIS A 168 0.02 16.10 15.22
CA HIS A 168 0.55 16.40 16.54
C HIS A 168 0.48 15.19 17.48
N ILE A 169 -0.70 14.56 17.57
CA ILE A 169 -0.90 13.35 18.39
C ILE A 169 0.01 12.21 17.94
N THR A 170 0.18 12.02 16.62
CA THR A 170 1.08 10.98 16.08
C THR A 170 2.52 11.20 16.53
N GLY A 171 3.03 12.42 16.47
CA GLY A 171 4.36 12.76 16.95
C GLY A 171 4.54 12.50 18.45
N LEU A 172 3.52 12.84 19.27
CA LEU A 172 3.52 12.53 20.72
C LEU A 172 3.51 11.01 20.97
N GLN A 173 2.70 10.26 20.22
CA GLN A 173 2.62 8.80 20.35
C GLN A 173 3.94 8.11 19.99
N LEU A 174 4.59 8.52 18.87
CA LEU A 174 5.91 8.02 18.51
C LEU A 174 6.95 8.30 19.58
N ARG A 175 6.88 9.48 20.22
CA ARG A 175 7.85 9.90 21.22
C ARG A 175 7.63 9.28 22.60
N TYR A 176 6.37 9.08 23.03
CA TYR A 176 6.04 8.78 24.44
C TYR A 176 5.34 7.44 24.66
N SER A 177 4.86 6.74 23.62
CA SER A 177 4.16 5.46 23.80
C SER A 177 5.06 4.38 24.40
N GLN A 178 4.89 4.11 25.69
CA GLN A 178 5.68 3.08 26.41
C GLN A 178 5.46 1.68 25.85
N ARG A 179 4.24 1.37 25.38
CA ARG A 179 3.92 0.07 24.78
C ARG A 179 4.72 -0.15 23.51
N VAL A 180 4.78 0.86 22.63
CA VAL A 180 5.56 0.81 21.39
C VAL A 180 7.05 0.69 21.69
N LYS A 181 7.57 1.52 22.63
CA LYS A 181 8.98 1.46 23.03
C LYS A 181 9.38 0.08 23.57
N LYS A 182 8.53 -0.53 24.40
CA LYS A 182 8.79 -1.88 24.92
C LYS A 182 8.80 -2.93 23.82
N ALA A 183 7.85 -2.85 22.86
CA ALA A 183 7.81 -3.76 21.71
C ALA A 183 9.05 -3.61 20.83
N VAL A 184 9.42 -2.38 20.47
CA VAL A 184 10.64 -2.11 19.70
C VAL A 184 11.90 -2.61 20.40
N LYS A 185 12.01 -2.38 21.72
CA LYS A 185 13.18 -2.83 22.50
C LYS A 185 13.30 -4.36 22.57
N LYS A 186 12.16 -5.06 22.54
CA LYS A 186 12.10 -6.53 22.60
C LYS A 186 12.17 -7.21 21.24
N ALA A 187 11.94 -6.45 20.16
CA ALA A 187 12.03 -6.99 18.82
C ALA A 187 13.48 -7.29 18.43
N SER A 188 13.73 -8.50 17.95
CA SER A 188 14.99 -8.87 17.30
C SER A 188 15.16 -8.12 15.98
N VAL A 189 14.05 -7.93 15.24
CA VAL A 189 13.98 -7.11 14.03
C VAL A 189 12.65 -6.37 13.98
N VAL A 190 12.69 -5.09 13.60
CA VAL A 190 11.53 -4.31 13.16
C VAL A 190 11.74 -3.99 11.68
N THR A 191 10.76 -4.26 10.82
CA THR A 191 10.81 -3.83 9.40
C THR A 191 9.86 -2.68 9.15
N SER A 192 10.24 -1.74 8.29
CA SER A 192 9.43 -0.57 7.95
C SER A 192 8.69 -0.76 6.64
N ALA A 193 7.40 -0.35 6.62
CA ALA A 193 6.56 -0.40 5.43
C ALA A 193 6.92 0.68 4.38
N SER A 194 7.62 1.75 4.80
CA SER A 194 8.05 2.83 3.90
C SER A 194 9.35 3.47 4.38
N SER A 195 10.04 4.17 3.49
CA SER A 195 11.23 4.96 3.83
C SER A 195 10.94 6.08 4.83
N GLU A 196 9.72 6.65 4.82
CA GLU A 196 9.28 7.61 5.84
C GLU A 196 9.18 6.94 7.22
N SER A 197 8.67 5.72 7.28
CA SER A 197 8.59 4.93 8.51
C SER A 197 9.98 4.54 9.01
N GLN A 198 10.89 4.20 8.12
CA GLN A 198 12.30 3.93 8.45
C GLN A 198 12.95 5.17 9.12
N LYS A 199 12.75 6.35 8.55
CA LYS A 199 13.22 7.62 9.14
C LYS A 199 12.61 7.85 10.53
N SER A 200 11.34 7.51 10.73
CA SER A 200 10.67 7.62 12.03
C SER A 200 11.25 6.65 13.07
N PHE A 201 11.51 5.40 12.70
CA PHE A 201 12.16 4.43 13.59
C PHE A 201 13.56 4.89 14.00
N LYS A 202 14.35 5.38 13.06
CA LYS A 202 15.68 5.93 13.36
C LYS A 202 15.60 7.14 14.29
N LYS A 203 14.66 8.07 14.02
CA LYS A 203 14.48 9.31 14.79
C LYS A 203 14.00 9.09 16.23
N TYR A 204 13.01 8.22 16.44
CA TYR A 204 12.30 8.08 17.70
C TYR A 204 12.73 6.90 18.55
N PHE A 205 13.28 5.86 17.93
CA PHE A 205 13.66 4.62 18.61
C PHE A 205 15.12 4.25 18.44
N HIS A 206 15.87 5.00 17.61
CA HIS A 206 17.31 4.82 17.35
C HIS A 206 17.65 3.43 16.81
N ILE A 207 16.76 2.85 15.99
CA ILE A 207 16.97 1.57 15.31
C ILE A 207 16.97 1.76 13.79
N ASP A 208 17.75 0.93 13.11
CA ASP A 208 17.68 0.78 11.67
C ASP A 208 16.66 -0.31 11.35
N ALA A 209 15.47 0.11 10.89
CA ALA A 209 14.38 -0.79 10.49
C ALA A 209 14.45 -1.01 8.97
N PRO A 210 14.87 -2.20 8.47
CA PRO A 210 14.95 -2.46 7.05
C PRO A 210 13.65 -2.16 6.32
N LEU A 211 13.76 -1.54 5.13
CA LEU A 211 12.61 -1.22 4.31
C LEU A 211 12.08 -2.51 3.65
N LEU A 212 10.84 -2.82 3.93
CA LEU A 212 10.12 -3.92 3.30
C LEU A 212 8.65 -3.53 3.17
N ASN A 213 8.26 -3.04 2.00
CA ASN A 213 6.88 -2.61 1.78
C ASN A 213 5.89 -3.75 2.08
N GLU A 214 4.74 -3.39 2.61
CA GLU A 214 3.72 -4.33 3.09
C GLU A 214 3.03 -5.12 1.99
N THR A 215 3.07 -4.63 0.74
CA THR A 215 2.45 -5.33 -0.39
C THR A 215 3.46 -5.60 -1.50
N GLY A 216 3.17 -6.61 -2.30
CA GLY A 216 3.94 -7.03 -3.47
C GLY A 216 3.05 -7.23 -4.68
N CYS A 217 3.65 -7.63 -5.78
CA CYS A 217 2.93 -7.97 -7.01
C CYS A 217 3.23 -9.42 -7.43
N TYR A 218 2.42 -9.93 -8.35
CA TYR A 218 2.68 -11.16 -9.09
C TYR A 218 3.08 -10.76 -10.51
N PRO A 219 4.35 -10.94 -10.89
CA PRO A 219 4.83 -10.56 -12.22
C PRO A 219 4.03 -11.19 -13.35
N LYS A 220 3.70 -10.42 -14.37
CA LYS A 220 3.02 -10.91 -15.56
C LYS A 220 4.03 -11.42 -16.59
N THR A 221 3.75 -12.58 -17.17
CA THR A 221 4.59 -13.17 -18.24
C THR A 221 4.32 -12.56 -19.61
N THR A 222 3.16 -11.97 -19.81
CA THR A 222 2.74 -11.42 -21.09
C THR A 222 3.24 -9.98 -21.26
N ILE A 223 4.03 -9.73 -22.27
CA ILE A 223 4.49 -8.39 -22.64
C ILE A 223 3.41 -7.77 -23.54
N ILE A 224 2.77 -6.71 -23.06
CA ILE A 224 1.91 -5.86 -23.88
C ILE A 224 2.61 -4.50 -23.93
N ASN A 225 3.41 -4.27 -24.96
CA ASN A 225 4.01 -2.96 -25.23
C ASN A 225 3.18 -2.26 -26.30
N SER A 226 2.50 -1.21 -25.88
CA SER A 226 1.75 -0.35 -26.80
C SER A 226 2.20 1.10 -26.79
N THR A 227 3.45 1.37 -26.35
CA THR A 227 3.99 2.73 -26.42
C THR A 227 3.99 3.21 -27.87
N LYS A 228 3.09 4.12 -28.18
CA LYS A 228 2.99 4.72 -29.51
C LYS A 228 4.13 5.73 -29.68
N GLU A 229 4.89 5.56 -30.72
CA GLU A 229 6.00 6.49 -31.06
C GLU A 229 5.50 7.89 -31.42
N LYS A 230 4.26 8.02 -31.90
CA LYS A 230 3.61 9.28 -32.32
C LYS A 230 2.13 9.33 -31.94
N GLY A 231 1.61 10.52 -31.81
CA GLY A 231 0.21 10.77 -31.49
C GLY A 231 -0.02 11.28 -30.08
N ASP A 232 -1.24 11.16 -29.59
CA ASP A 232 -1.61 11.62 -28.25
C ASP A 232 -0.86 10.83 -27.17
N LEU A 233 -0.49 11.52 -26.10
CA LEU A 233 0.06 10.95 -24.87
C LEU A 233 -1.10 10.70 -23.90
N ASN A 234 -1.36 9.44 -23.58
CA ASN A 234 -2.47 9.03 -22.73
C ASN A 234 -1.99 8.79 -21.30
N LEU A 235 -2.37 9.67 -20.41
CA LEU A 235 -2.13 9.52 -18.97
C LEU A 235 -3.35 8.87 -18.33
N LEU A 236 -3.14 7.88 -17.48
CA LEU A 236 -4.19 7.23 -16.71
C LEU A 236 -4.09 7.60 -15.23
N TRP A 237 -5.15 8.16 -14.69
CA TRP A 237 -5.31 8.42 -13.27
C TRP A 237 -6.43 7.53 -12.70
N VAL A 238 -6.13 6.78 -11.63
CA VAL A 238 -7.10 5.87 -10.99
C VAL A 238 -7.15 6.15 -9.50
N GLY A 239 -8.33 6.42 -8.97
CA GLY A 239 -8.48 6.64 -7.53
C GLY A 239 -9.88 7.06 -7.09
N LYS A 240 -10.09 7.01 -5.76
CA LYS A 240 -11.27 7.66 -5.16
C LYS A 240 -11.14 9.17 -5.27
N LEU A 241 -12.26 9.85 -5.48
CA LEU A 241 -12.28 11.31 -5.56
C LEU A 241 -12.25 11.93 -4.15
N ASP A 242 -11.17 11.68 -3.42
CA ASP A 242 -10.92 12.32 -2.14
C ASP A 242 -9.67 13.23 -2.19
N PHE A 243 -9.57 14.16 -1.24
CA PHE A 243 -8.50 15.16 -1.21
C PHE A 243 -7.08 14.57 -1.15
N ARG A 244 -6.90 13.33 -0.68
CA ARG A 244 -5.59 12.67 -0.61
C ARG A 244 -5.05 12.30 -1.98
N LYS A 245 -5.94 12.00 -2.90
CA LYS A 245 -5.60 11.59 -4.28
C LYS A 245 -5.23 12.77 -5.19
N GLN A 246 -5.52 14.01 -4.78
CA GLN A 246 -5.10 15.24 -5.46
C GLN A 246 -5.43 15.29 -6.97
N LEU A 247 -6.62 14.80 -7.39
CA LEU A 247 -7.06 14.93 -8.79
C LEU A 247 -7.07 16.39 -9.30
N PRO A 248 -7.48 17.41 -8.49
CA PRO A 248 -7.37 18.80 -8.93
C PRO A 248 -5.94 19.23 -9.30
N LEU A 249 -4.93 18.69 -8.63
CA LEU A 249 -3.54 18.96 -8.96
C LEU A 249 -3.18 18.31 -10.31
N ALA A 250 -3.62 17.08 -10.57
CA ALA A 250 -3.43 16.41 -11.86
C ALA A 250 -4.05 17.22 -13.01
N ILE A 251 -5.31 17.65 -12.87
CA ILE A 251 -6.02 18.48 -13.86
C ILE A 251 -5.26 19.79 -14.12
N LYS A 252 -4.80 20.49 -13.06
CA LYS A 252 -4.02 21.73 -13.18
C LYS A 252 -2.66 21.52 -13.87
N ALA A 253 -2.01 20.36 -13.63
CA ALA A 253 -0.76 20.02 -14.30
C ALA A 253 -0.95 19.81 -15.81
N ILE A 254 -2.06 19.20 -16.22
CA ILE A 254 -2.41 19.07 -17.65
C ILE A 254 -2.69 20.45 -18.27
N ALA A 255 -3.49 21.29 -17.60
CA ALA A 255 -3.78 22.64 -18.10
C ALA A 255 -2.51 23.52 -18.26
N ARG A 256 -1.54 23.33 -17.35
CA ARG A 256 -0.28 24.10 -17.36
C ARG A 256 0.56 23.89 -18.62
N GLN A 257 0.44 22.74 -19.26
CA GLN A 257 1.26 22.40 -20.45
C GLN A 257 0.73 22.99 -21.73
N ALA A 258 -0.55 23.35 -21.80
CA ALA A 258 -1.22 23.88 -22.98
C ALA A 258 -1.02 23.03 -24.27
N ASN A 259 -0.83 21.71 -24.14
CA ASN A 259 -0.65 20.78 -25.26
C ASN A 259 -1.90 19.93 -25.46
N PRO A 260 -2.69 20.09 -26.54
CA PRO A 260 -3.93 19.37 -26.77
C PRO A 260 -3.74 17.87 -27.03
N HIS A 261 -2.53 17.45 -27.33
CA HIS A 261 -2.17 16.04 -27.57
C HIS A 261 -1.88 15.25 -26.30
N ILE A 262 -2.07 15.86 -25.11
CA ILE A 262 -1.95 15.16 -23.83
C ILE A 262 -3.35 14.91 -23.31
N LYS A 263 -3.71 13.64 -23.11
CA LYS A 263 -5.04 13.21 -22.66
C LYS A 263 -4.94 12.64 -21.24
N LEU A 264 -5.90 12.97 -20.40
CA LEU A 264 -6.02 12.47 -19.05
C LEU A 264 -7.26 11.59 -18.91
N HIS A 265 -7.07 10.29 -18.82
CA HIS A 265 -8.10 9.31 -18.53
C HIS A 265 -8.29 9.23 -17.02
N ILE A 266 -9.49 9.47 -16.54
CA ILE A 266 -9.82 9.55 -15.12
C ILE A 266 -10.78 8.43 -14.76
N VAL A 267 -10.33 7.53 -13.89
CA VAL A 267 -11.13 6.43 -13.35
C VAL A 267 -11.39 6.67 -11.87
N GLY A 268 -12.66 6.63 -11.47
CA GLY A 268 -13.12 6.90 -10.12
C GLY A 268 -14.57 7.34 -10.11
N GLY A 269 -15.04 7.87 -8.99
CA GLY A 269 -16.41 8.40 -8.91
C GLY A 269 -16.61 9.61 -9.83
N ASN A 270 -17.85 10.03 -9.98
CA ASN A 270 -18.18 11.28 -10.66
C ASN A 270 -18.20 12.45 -9.67
N ASN A 271 -17.59 13.55 -10.04
CA ASN A 271 -17.62 14.79 -9.25
C ASN A 271 -17.72 16.00 -10.19
N ASN A 272 -18.89 16.64 -10.17
CA ASN A 272 -19.18 17.80 -11.01
C ASN A 272 -18.21 18.98 -10.78
N SER A 273 -17.67 19.13 -9.55
CA SER A 273 -16.69 20.20 -9.25
C SER A 273 -15.36 20.00 -9.98
N TYR A 274 -14.91 18.75 -10.20
CA TYR A 274 -13.68 18.49 -10.94
C TYR A 274 -13.88 18.62 -12.45
N GLN A 275 -15.07 18.26 -12.95
CA GLN A 275 -15.45 18.53 -14.35
C GLN A 275 -15.54 20.05 -14.62
N LYS A 276 -16.13 20.79 -13.67
CA LYS A 276 -16.18 22.26 -13.74
C LYS A 276 -14.78 22.86 -13.73
N LEU A 277 -13.87 22.37 -12.88
CA LEU A 277 -12.47 22.80 -12.90
C LEU A 277 -11.82 22.60 -14.27
N ALA A 278 -12.05 21.47 -14.93
CA ALA A 278 -11.52 21.21 -16.28
C ALA A 278 -12.11 22.18 -17.32
N MET A 279 -13.38 22.56 -17.19
CA MET A 279 -14.02 23.56 -18.05
C MET A 279 -13.40 24.97 -17.81
N GLU A 280 -13.27 25.38 -16.55
CA GLU A 280 -12.67 26.68 -16.17
C GLU A 280 -11.22 26.82 -16.67
N LEU A 281 -10.50 25.71 -16.77
CA LEU A 281 -9.14 25.65 -17.29
C LEU A 281 -9.07 25.41 -18.81
N ASN A 282 -10.20 25.35 -19.53
CA ASN A 282 -10.31 25.10 -20.97
C ASN A 282 -9.69 23.79 -21.44
N ILE A 283 -9.66 22.74 -20.61
CA ILE A 283 -9.07 21.42 -20.93
C ILE A 283 -10.10 20.26 -20.89
N SER A 284 -11.40 20.56 -20.93
CA SER A 284 -12.45 19.51 -20.93
C SER A 284 -12.27 18.48 -22.04
N HIS A 285 -11.75 18.90 -23.19
CA HIS A 285 -11.49 18.03 -24.36
C HIS A 285 -10.26 17.11 -24.16
N GLN A 286 -9.46 17.35 -23.13
CA GLN A 286 -8.30 16.51 -22.76
C GLN A 286 -8.64 15.54 -21.63
N CYS A 287 -9.72 15.78 -20.87
CA CYS A 287 -10.13 14.97 -19.72
C CYS A 287 -11.21 13.95 -20.12
N ILE A 288 -10.89 12.67 -20.05
CA ILE A 288 -11.79 11.55 -20.40
C ILE A 288 -12.23 10.87 -19.12
N TRP A 289 -13.51 11.02 -18.79
CA TRP A 289 -14.09 10.54 -17.54
C TRP A 289 -14.71 9.16 -17.72
N HIS A 290 -14.15 8.13 -17.09
CA HIS A 290 -14.65 6.76 -17.16
C HIS A 290 -15.65 6.40 -16.05
N GLY A 291 -15.73 7.23 -14.99
CA GLY A 291 -16.56 6.89 -13.84
C GLY A 291 -15.99 5.72 -13.02
N VAL A 292 -16.88 4.99 -12.35
CA VAL A 292 -16.53 3.75 -11.63
C VAL A 292 -16.69 2.59 -12.60
N ILE A 293 -15.61 1.93 -12.91
CA ILE A 293 -15.55 0.79 -13.83
C ILE A 293 -15.01 -0.45 -13.11
N SER A 294 -15.14 -1.62 -13.71
CA SER A 294 -14.63 -2.87 -13.18
C SER A 294 -13.09 -2.92 -13.16
N HIS A 295 -12.53 -3.78 -12.34
CA HIS A 295 -11.07 -3.97 -12.29
C HIS A 295 -10.51 -4.40 -13.67
N ASN A 296 -11.22 -5.25 -14.43
CA ASN A 296 -10.79 -5.69 -15.74
C ASN A 296 -10.70 -4.51 -16.73
N GLU A 297 -11.68 -3.63 -16.74
CA GLU A 297 -11.66 -2.42 -17.55
C GLU A 297 -10.51 -1.49 -17.16
N VAL A 298 -10.17 -1.41 -15.84
CA VAL A 298 -8.97 -0.67 -15.39
C VAL A 298 -7.70 -1.30 -15.96
N GLN A 299 -7.58 -2.65 -15.93
CA GLN A 299 -6.43 -3.33 -16.52
C GLN A 299 -6.32 -3.10 -18.03
N GLU A 300 -7.44 -3.08 -18.75
CA GLU A 300 -7.45 -2.76 -20.18
C GLU A 300 -7.02 -1.31 -20.47
N LEU A 301 -7.43 -0.36 -19.62
CA LEU A 301 -6.97 1.03 -19.71
C LEU A 301 -5.47 1.15 -19.41
N MET A 302 -4.96 0.42 -18.41
CA MET A 302 -3.52 0.38 -18.12
C MET A 302 -2.71 -0.12 -19.31
N GLN A 303 -3.22 -1.10 -20.06
CA GLN A 303 -2.55 -1.61 -21.28
C GLN A 303 -2.58 -0.63 -22.46
N LYS A 304 -3.51 0.30 -22.48
CA LYS A 304 -3.70 1.30 -23.56
C LYS A 304 -3.06 2.65 -23.25
N ALA A 305 -2.82 2.93 -21.96
CA ALA A 305 -2.20 4.17 -21.51
C ALA A 305 -0.68 4.15 -21.75
N ASP A 306 -0.08 5.34 -21.77
CA ASP A 306 1.36 5.54 -21.90
C ASP A 306 2.01 5.80 -20.55
N ILE A 307 1.29 6.43 -19.61
CA ILE A 307 1.78 6.84 -18.28
C ILE A 307 0.70 6.60 -17.23
N PHE A 308 1.07 6.01 -16.11
CA PHE A 308 0.25 6.04 -14.91
C PHE A 308 0.55 7.30 -14.10
N PHE A 309 -0.41 8.20 -14.03
CA PHE A 309 -0.28 9.49 -13.36
C PHE A 309 -0.88 9.44 -11.96
N PHE A 310 -0.05 9.32 -10.94
CA PHE A 310 -0.46 9.07 -9.57
C PHE A 310 -0.09 10.23 -8.63
N THR A 311 -1.06 11.09 -8.34
CA THR A 311 -0.89 12.32 -7.56
C THR A 311 -1.21 12.18 -6.07
N SER A 312 -1.37 10.97 -5.55
CA SER A 312 -1.71 10.75 -4.14
C SER A 312 -0.60 11.18 -3.19
N ILE A 313 -0.98 11.81 -2.07
CA ILE A 313 -0.08 12.34 -1.04
C ILE A 313 -0.13 11.55 0.29
N ALA A 314 -0.96 10.53 0.36
CA ALA A 314 -1.09 9.70 1.57
C ALA A 314 -1.62 8.29 1.25
N GLU A 315 -0.69 7.34 1.25
CA GLU A 315 -0.95 5.91 1.03
C GLU A 315 -0.05 5.06 1.95
N GLY A 316 -0.31 3.74 2.02
CA GLY A 316 0.72 2.76 2.27
C GLY A 316 1.49 2.48 0.97
N THR A 317 1.57 1.22 0.56
CA THR A 317 1.99 0.85 -0.80
C THR A 317 0.74 0.58 -1.65
N PRO A 318 0.32 1.49 -2.53
CA PRO A 318 -0.94 1.35 -3.26
C PRO A 318 -0.84 0.24 -4.34
N HIS A 319 -1.74 -0.74 -4.27
CA HIS A 319 -1.79 -1.84 -5.24
C HIS A 319 -1.84 -1.35 -6.69
N VAL A 320 -2.60 -0.29 -6.95
CA VAL A 320 -2.76 0.27 -8.31
C VAL A 320 -1.45 0.72 -8.95
N VAL A 321 -0.46 1.14 -8.15
CA VAL A 321 0.88 1.49 -8.66
C VAL A 321 1.64 0.22 -9.05
N LEU A 322 1.54 -0.86 -8.26
CA LEU A 322 2.13 -2.15 -8.60
C LEU A 322 1.44 -2.77 -9.83
N GLU A 323 0.12 -2.59 -9.96
CA GLU A 323 -0.64 -3.01 -11.14
C GLU A 323 -0.21 -2.26 -12.40
N ALA A 324 0.09 -0.96 -12.29
CA ALA A 324 0.63 -0.17 -13.40
C ALA A 324 2.00 -0.74 -13.84
N ILE A 325 2.93 -0.97 -12.91
CA ILE A 325 4.22 -1.60 -13.20
C ILE A 325 4.02 -2.98 -13.84
N ASN A 326 3.07 -3.79 -13.35
CA ASN A 326 2.74 -5.11 -13.90
C ASN A 326 2.16 -5.06 -15.33
N ASN A 327 1.64 -3.91 -15.75
CA ASN A 327 1.21 -3.68 -17.13
C ASN A 327 2.29 -2.97 -17.96
N ASN A 328 3.54 -2.95 -17.49
CA ASN A 328 4.65 -2.23 -18.11
C ASN A 328 4.37 -0.73 -18.32
N LEU A 329 3.54 -0.15 -17.44
CA LEU A 329 3.14 1.23 -17.50
C LEU A 329 4.03 2.03 -16.55
N LEU A 330 4.85 2.93 -17.09
CA LEU A 330 5.68 3.81 -16.28
C LEU A 330 4.81 4.70 -15.37
N VAL A 331 5.34 5.07 -14.22
CA VAL A 331 4.61 5.82 -13.21
C VAL A 331 5.22 7.20 -13.00
N ILE A 332 4.39 8.24 -13.01
CA ILE A 332 4.76 9.56 -12.48
C ILE A 332 4.02 9.75 -11.17
N CYS A 333 4.75 9.95 -10.07
CA CYS A 333 4.16 10.09 -8.74
C CYS A 333 4.97 11.03 -7.83
N PHE A 334 4.45 11.33 -6.64
CA PHE A 334 5.25 11.95 -5.59
C PHE A 334 6.28 10.98 -5.01
N ASP A 335 7.45 11.50 -4.60
CA ASP A 335 8.49 10.75 -3.89
C ASP A 335 8.17 10.64 -2.39
N ILE A 336 7.08 9.98 -2.07
CA ILE A 336 6.58 9.75 -0.71
C ILE A 336 5.86 8.41 -0.60
N CYS A 337 5.62 7.95 0.62
CA CYS A 337 4.87 6.72 0.90
C CYS A 337 5.49 5.49 0.20
N GLY A 338 4.81 4.35 0.27
CA GLY A 338 5.28 3.14 -0.38
C GLY A 338 5.31 3.20 -1.92
N HIS A 339 4.56 4.13 -2.55
CA HIS A 339 4.68 4.32 -4.00
C HIS A 339 5.99 5.01 -4.38
N GLY A 340 6.46 6.01 -3.61
CA GLY A 340 7.77 6.58 -3.82
C GLY A 340 8.90 5.55 -3.66
N ASP A 341 8.74 4.58 -2.76
CA ASP A 341 9.68 3.49 -2.57
C ASP A 341 9.59 2.42 -3.69
N SER A 342 8.39 2.21 -4.24
CA SER A 342 8.15 1.24 -5.32
C SER A 342 8.67 1.71 -6.67
N ILE A 343 8.72 3.02 -6.90
CA ILE A 343 9.20 3.62 -8.15
C ILE A 343 10.67 4.01 -8.01
N ASN A 344 11.47 3.63 -9.00
CA ASN A 344 12.84 4.10 -9.20
C ASN A 344 12.95 4.84 -10.55
N GLU A 345 14.10 5.42 -10.81
CA GLU A 345 14.35 6.21 -12.02
C GLU A 345 14.28 5.40 -13.33
N GLN A 346 14.34 4.07 -13.22
CA GLN A 346 14.26 3.18 -14.38
C GLN A 346 12.83 2.93 -14.86
N VAL A 347 11.82 3.05 -13.98
CA VAL A 347 10.43 2.70 -14.28
C VAL A 347 9.46 3.87 -14.08
N GLY A 348 9.96 5.06 -13.77
CA GLY A 348 9.09 6.22 -13.58
C GLY A 348 9.82 7.47 -13.11
N ILE A 349 9.05 8.50 -12.88
CA ILE A 349 9.55 9.81 -12.43
C ILE A 349 8.90 10.15 -11.08
N LYS A 350 9.75 10.44 -10.10
CA LYS A 350 9.32 10.86 -8.77
C LYS A 350 9.44 12.37 -8.60
N ILE A 351 8.37 13.00 -8.14
CA ILE A 351 8.32 14.43 -7.88
C ILE A 351 8.46 14.67 -6.38
N PRO A 352 9.46 15.43 -5.93
CA PRO A 352 9.61 15.81 -4.53
C PRO A 352 8.37 16.55 -4.02
N LEU A 353 7.92 16.20 -2.81
CA LEU A 353 6.81 16.90 -2.19
C LEU A 353 7.24 18.30 -1.75
N SER A 354 6.58 19.33 -2.28
CA SER A 354 6.90 20.73 -2.03
C SER A 354 5.65 21.55 -1.67
N THR A 355 5.28 22.51 -2.48
CA THR A 355 3.99 23.20 -2.42
C THR A 355 3.08 22.74 -3.55
N PRO A 356 1.75 22.83 -3.42
CA PRO A 356 0.83 22.45 -4.49
C PRO A 356 1.14 23.14 -5.82
N GLN A 357 1.50 24.42 -5.80
CA GLN A 357 1.82 25.19 -7.02
C GLN A 357 3.12 24.70 -7.66
N GLN A 358 4.17 24.46 -6.87
CA GLN A 358 5.42 23.94 -7.41
C GLN A 358 5.22 22.53 -7.98
N SER A 359 4.48 21.68 -7.27
CA SER A 359 4.18 20.31 -7.75
C SER A 359 3.41 20.31 -9.07
N ILE A 360 2.48 21.26 -9.29
CA ILE A 360 1.79 21.40 -10.57
C ILE A 360 2.82 21.69 -11.69
N ASN A 361 3.77 22.58 -11.45
CA ASN A 361 4.80 22.91 -12.42
C ASN A 361 5.73 21.72 -12.68
N ASP A 362 6.19 21.05 -11.61
CA ASP A 362 7.10 19.91 -11.70
C ASP A 362 6.47 18.75 -12.48
N PHE A 363 5.21 18.39 -12.18
CA PHE A 363 4.48 17.38 -12.95
C PHE A 363 4.30 17.79 -14.41
N ALA A 364 3.90 19.03 -14.69
CA ALA A 364 3.74 19.54 -16.03
C ALA A 364 5.04 19.45 -16.84
N GLU A 365 6.16 19.87 -16.25
CA GLU A 365 7.49 19.78 -16.87
C GLU A 365 7.86 18.32 -17.23
N LYS A 366 7.67 17.39 -16.30
CA LYS A 366 8.06 15.98 -16.53
C LYS A 366 7.14 15.28 -17.55
N ILE A 367 5.86 15.62 -17.57
CA ILE A 367 4.95 15.12 -18.60
C ILE A 367 5.33 15.70 -19.97
N THR A 368 5.65 17.00 -20.08
CA THR A 368 6.14 17.60 -21.31
C THR A 368 7.45 16.98 -21.77
N TYR A 369 8.36 16.70 -20.85
CA TYR A 369 9.60 15.99 -21.17
C TYR A 369 9.32 14.63 -21.80
N LEU A 370 8.46 13.79 -21.21
CA LEU A 370 8.11 12.47 -21.76
C LEU A 370 7.30 12.56 -23.08
N PHE A 371 6.51 13.60 -23.25
CA PHE A 371 5.84 13.86 -24.53
C PHE A 371 6.85 14.05 -25.67
N ASN A 372 7.94 14.76 -25.41
CA ASN A 372 8.99 15.06 -26.39
C ASN A 372 10.03 13.93 -26.52
N HIS A 373 10.14 13.04 -25.54
CA HIS A 373 11.15 11.96 -25.47
C HIS A 373 10.46 10.58 -25.35
N ARG A 374 9.82 10.13 -26.42
CA ARG A 374 9.08 8.86 -26.46
C ARG A 374 9.97 7.63 -26.35
N ASP A 375 11.23 7.75 -26.73
CA ASP A 375 12.29 6.76 -26.52
C ASP A 375 12.53 6.47 -25.05
N VAL A 376 12.61 7.51 -24.21
CA VAL A 376 12.76 7.37 -22.74
C VAL A 376 11.54 6.66 -22.15
N LEU A 377 10.32 7.04 -22.59
CA LEU A 377 9.09 6.41 -22.16
C LEU A 377 9.09 4.90 -22.49
N LYS A 378 9.49 4.53 -23.72
CA LYS A 378 9.59 3.14 -24.15
C LYS A 378 10.58 2.36 -23.28
N GLN A 379 11.77 2.91 -23.05
CA GLN A 379 12.78 2.28 -22.23
C GLN A 379 12.32 2.06 -20.79
N MET A 380 11.66 3.05 -20.17
CA MET A 380 11.09 2.91 -18.82
C MET A 380 10.01 1.82 -18.76
N SER A 381 9.18 1.72 -19.80
CA SER A 381 8.18 0.66 -19.92
C SER A 381 8.82 -0.75 -19.98
N GLU A 382 9.89 -0.91 -20.74
CA GLU A 382 10.64 -2.17 -20.85
C GLU A 382 11.30 -2.56 -19.51
N ASN A 383 11.82 -1.59 -18.78
CA ASN A 383 12.45 -1.79 -17.45
C ASN A 383 11.45 -2.21 -16.37
N CYS A 384 10.15 -1.95 -16.55
CA CYS A 384 9.11 -2.36 -15.59
C CYS A 384 9.18 -3.87 -15.30
N ARG A 385 9.59 -4.69 -16.27
CA ARG A 385 9.70 -6.14 -16.10
C ARG A 385 10.70 -6.53 -14.99
N VAL A 386 11.86 -5.91 -14.97
CA VAL A 386 12.85 -6.13 -13.91
C VAL A 386 12.29 -5.69 -12.57
N ARG A 387 11.64 -4.52 -12.55
CA ARG A 387 11.05 -3.99 -11.33
C ARG A 387 9.92 -4.84 -10.78
N GLN A 388 9.12 -5.49 -11.63
CA GLN A 388 8.09 -6.46 -11.22
C GLN A 388 8.69 -7.59 -10.38
N GLU A 389 9.82 -8.18 -10.82
CA GLU A 389 10.50 -9.25 -10.09
C GLU A 389 11.02 -8.76 -8.73
N GLU A 390 11.62 -7.56 -8.69
CA GLU A 390 12.10 -6.96 -7.44
C GLU A 390 10.98 -6.72 -6.43
N LEU A 391 9.79 -6.33 -6.90
CA LEU A 391 8.61 -6.04 -6.08
C LEU A 391 7.69 -7.25 -5.89
N SER A 392 8.07 -8.42 -6.42
CA SER A 392 7.26 -9.62 -6.35
C SER A 392 7.06 -10.11 -4.91
N TRP A 393 5.94 -10.77 -4.67
CA TRP A 393 5.66 -11.43 -3.40
C TRP A 393 6.71 -12.49 -3.05
N ASP A 394 7.21 -13.21 -4.05
CA ASP A 394 8.26 -14.21 -3.89
C ASP A 394 9.57 -13.58 -3.37
N ASN A 395 10.00 -12.48 -4.00
CA ASN A 395 11.21 -11.76 -3.57
C ASN A 395 11.03 -11.15 -2.16
N LYS A 396 9.86 -10.61 -1.84
CA LYS A 396 9.56 -10.10 -0.49
C LYS A 396 9.58 -11.19 0.57
N ALA A 397 9.03 -12.36 0.27
CA ALA A 397 9.10 -13.52 1.17
C ALA A 397 10.54 -13.96 1.40
N LYS A 398 11.36 -14.04 0.35
CA LYS A 398 12.80 -14.35 0.48
C LYS A 398 13.55 -13.33 1.33
N GLN A 399 13.27 -12.04 1.17
CA GLN A 399 13.86 -10.99 2.01
C GLN A 399 13.47 -11.17 3.48
N MET A 400 12.20 -11.47 3.77
CA MET A 400 11.74 -11.71 5.15
C MET A 400 12.38 -12.97 5.74
N VAL A 401 12.49 -14.06 4.97
CA VAL A 401 13.14 -15.31 5.40
C VAL A 401 14.60 -15.06 5.71
N SER A 402 15.32 -14.29 4.89
CA SER A 402 16.71 -13.92 5.17
C SER A 402 16.84 -13.12 6.49
N LEU A 403 15.86 -12.31 6.85
CA LEU A 403 15.81 -11.65 8.16
C LEU A 403 15.58 -12.66 9.29
N TYR A 404 14.73 -13.68 9.10
CA TYR A 404 14.52 -14.74 10.10
C TYR A 404 15.83 -15.53 10.33
N GLU A 405 16.47 -15.97 9.27
CA GLU A 405 17.75 -16.70 9.33
C GLU A 405 18.82 -15.89 10.07
N LYS A 406 18.91 -14.59 9.75
CA LYS A 406 19.84 -13.69 10.43
C LYS A 406 19.53 -13.55 11.93
N VAL A 407 18.27 -13.50 12.32
CA VAL A 407 17.86 -13.42 13.74
C VAL A 407 18.22 -14.70 14.46
N LEU A 408 17.94 -15.87 13.87
CA LEU A 408 18.23 -17.18 14.46
C LEU A 408 19.73 -17.48 14.56
N SER A 409 20.55 -16.94 13.64
CA SER A 409 22.01 -17.13 13.69
C SER A 409 22.72 -16.27 14.75
N GLN A 410 22.02 -15.32 15.38
CA GLN A 410 22.57 -14.42 16.43
C GLN A 410 22.23 -14.91 17.85
N GLU A 411 21.44 -15.97 17.99
CA GLU A 411 21.17 -16.68 19.24
C GLU A 411 22.18 -17.82 19.46
#